data_87487afb76683cad86f69b1589bb85a1
#
_entry.id   87487afb76683cad86f69b1589bb85a1
#
_cell.length_a   1.000
_cell.length_b   1.000
_cell.length_c   1.000
_cell.angle_alpha   90.00
_cell.angle_beta   90.00
_cell.angle_gamma   90.00
#
_symmetry.space_group_name_H-M   'P 1'
#
loop_
_entity.id
_entity.type
_entity.pdbx_description
1 polymer ?
#
loop_
_entity_poly.entity_id
_entity_poly.type
_entity_poly.pdbx_seq_one_letter_code
_entity_poly.pdbx_strand_id
1 'polypeptide(L)'
;MLLVEGNTSTQVKYLQHGLRMLCFNPKRLDGVFDTNTTLAVKRYQTSRGLTSDGKVGDGTWNKLKSDIIPLQTSLKNKGYYSGTIDGVAGDATYNALVKFQSDNGLTADGMAGQSTLDKLHTTDTNKPILQLGSTGKYVIELQTKLIKLGYSCGDTGADGVFGDD
;
A
#
# COMPACT_ATOMS: atom_id res chain seq x y z
N MET A 1 2.06 20.42 -11.63
CA MET A 1 2.29 19.51 -12.79
C MET A 1 0.95 19.19 -13.44
N LEU A 2 0.87 19.15 -14.79
CA LEU A 2 -0.38 18.80 -15.49
C LEU A 2 -0.13 17.60 -16.41
N LEU A 3 -0.90 16.52 -16.23
CA LEU A 3 -0.89 15.36 -17.11
C LEU A 3 -2.22 15.30 -17.89
N VAL A 4 -2.12 15.08 -19.19
CA VAL A 4 -3.26 15.03 -20.12
C VAL A 4 -3.05 13.93 -21.17
N GLU A 5 -4.09 13.57 -21.89
CA GLU A 5 -4.02 12.63 -23.01
C GLU A 5 -2.92 13.03 -24.00
N GLY A 6 -2.16 12.05 -24.46
CA GLY A 6 -0.96 12.21 -25.30
C GLY A 6 0.35 12.31 -24.53
N ASN A 7 0.34 12.57 -23.23
CA ASN A 7 1.59 12.58 -22.45
C ASN A 7 2.17 11.17 -22.29
N THR A 8 3.50 11.10 -22.29
CA THR A 8 4.24 9.86 -22.02
C THR A 8 5.33 10.16 -21.00
N SER A 9 5.30 9.47 -19.85
CA SER A 9 6.28 9.64 -18.78
C SER A 9 6.15 8.59 -17.68
N THR A 10 7.16 8.49 -16.82
CA THR A 10 7.11 7.70 -15.58
C THR A 10 5.97 8.17 -14.65
N GLN A 11 5.67 9.47 -14.61
CA GLN A 11 4.56 10.01 -13.81
C GLN A 11 3.21 9.50 -14.31
N VAL A 12 3.03 9.35 -15.63
CA VAL A 12 1.82 8.72 -16.20
C VAL A 12 1.74 7.25 -15.78
N LYS A 13 2.86 6.52 -15.79
CA LYS A 13 2.89 5.14 -15.30
C LYS A 13 2.48 5.05 -13.82
N TYR A 14 2.98 5.94 -12.97
CA TYR A 14 2.61 5.97 -11.55
C TYR A 14 1.15 6.38 -11.33
N LEU A 15 0.61 7.29 -12.16
CA LEU A 15 -0.82 7.58 -12.21
C LEU A 15 -1.63 6.33 -12.54
N GLN A 16 -1.24 5.61 -13.61
CA GLN A 16 -1.91 4.37 -14.03
C GLN A 16 -1.88 3.30 -12.94
N HIS A 17 -0.74 3.11 -12.26
CA HIS A 17 -0.64 2.22 -11.10
C HIS A 17 -1.61 2.64 -10.00
N GLY A 18 -1.63 3.92 -9.60
CA GLY A 18 -2.50 4.41 -8.54
C GLY A 18 -3.98 4.23 -8.88
N LEU A 19 -4.38 4.57 -10.11
CA LEU A 19 -5.75 4.36 -10.59
C LEU A 19 -6.13 2.87 -10.53
N ARG A 20 -5.26 1.98 -11.01
CA ARG A 20 -5.51 0.53 -10.98
C ARG A 20 -5.61 0.01 -9.55
N MET A 21 -4.69 0.41 -8.67
CA MET A 21 -4.71 0.01 -7.26
C MET A 21 -6.01 0.43 -6.56
N LEU A 22 -6.59 1.57 -6.95
CA LEU A 22 -7.87 2.08 -6.46
C LEU A 22 -9.09 1.59 -7.27
N CYS A 23 -8.93 0.55 -8.09
CA CYS A 23 -9.99 -0.07 -8.90
C CYS A 23 -10.52 0.78 -10.07
N PHE A 24 -9.80 1.82 -10.49
CA PHE A 24 -10.09 2.61 -11.70
C PHE A 24 -9.19 2.17 -12.85
N ASN A 25 -9.40 0.97 -13.38
CA ASN A 25 -8.50 0.30 -14.31
C ASN A 25 -8.28 1.08 -15.63
N PRO A 26 -7.05 1.61 -15.90
CA PRO A 26 -6.71 2.30 -17.14
C PRO A 26 -6.37 1.33 -18.29
N LYS A 27 -6.55 0.03 -18.12
CA LYS A 27 -6.21 -1.06 -19.04
C LYS A 27 -4.72 -1.32 -19.20
N ARG A 28 -3.90 -0.30 -19.44
CA ARG A 28 -2.44 -0.38 -19.61
C ARG A 28 -1.73 0.33 -18.45
N LEU A 29 -0.47 -0.09 -18.22
CA LEU A 29 0.42 0.49 -17.21
C LEU A 29 1.78 0.81 -17.87
N ASP A 30 1.71 1.42 -19.05
CA ASP A 30 2.83 1.62 -19.97
C ASP A 30 3.42 3.05 -19.93
N GLY A 31 2.81 3.94 -19.13
CA GLY A 31 3.24 5.33 -19.03
C GLY A 31 2.75 6.21 -20.18
N VAL A 32 1.84 5.71 -21.02
CA VAL A 32 1.18 6.49 -22.09
C VAL A 32 -0.21 6.91 -21.63
N PHE A 33 -0.47 8.19 -21.57
CA PHE A 33 -1.78 8.73 -21.20
C PHE A 33 -2.70 8.64 -22.40
N ASP A 34 -3.33 7.49 -22.56
CA ASP A 34 -4.28 7.19 -23.64
C ASP A 34 -5.73 7.50 -23.24
N THR A 35 -6.67 7.27 -24.16
CA THR A 35 -8.11 7.46 -23.92
C THR A 35 -8.63 6.59 -22.77
N ASN A 36 -8.08 5.36 -22.53
CA ASN A 36 -8.48 4.53 -21.40
C ASN A 36 -8.00 5.15 -20.09
N THR A 37 -6.81 5.72 -20.07
CA THR A 37 -6.28 6.46 -18.91
C THR A 37 -7.15 7.69 -18.63
N THR A 38 -7.54 8.46 -19.66
CA THR A 38 -8.47 9.59 -19.56
C THR A 38 -9.81 9.16 -18.93
N LEU A 39 -10.38 8.05 -19.37
CA LEU A 39 -11.64 7.52 -18.83
C LEU A 39 -11.49 7.07 -17.37
N ALA A 40 -10.38 6.43 -17.03
CA ALA A 40 -10.08 6.03 -15.65
C ALA A 40 -9.92 7.25 -14.72
N VAL A 41 -9.23 8.30 -15.18
CA VAL A 41 -9.11 9.57 -14.45
C VAL A 41 -10.48 10.20 -14.24
N LYS A 42 -11.33 10.32 -15.26
CA LYS A 42 -12.68 10.88 -15.10
C LYS A 42 -13.52 10.12 -14.08
N ARG A 43 -13.51 8.78 -14.13
CA ARG A 43 -14.22 7.95 -13.14
C ARG A 43 -13.69 8.18 -11.74
N TYR A 44 -12.37 8.24 -11.56
CA TYR A 44 -11.74 8.54 -10.29
C TYR A 44 -12.16 9.93 -9.79
N GLN A 45 -12.03 10.97 -10.62
CA GLN A 45 -12.42 12.35 -10.28
C GLN A 45 -13.88 12.41 -9.82
N THR A 46 -14.80 11.84 -10.61
CA THR A 46 -16.23 11.77 -10.24
C THR A 46 -16.42 11.10 -8.87
N SER A 47 -15.76 9.96 -8.62
CA SER A 47 -15.90 9.23 -7.36
C SER A 47 -15.36 9.99 -6.14
N ARG A 48 -14.48 10.98 -6.36
CA ARG A 48 -13.86 11.81 -5.31
C ARG A 48 -14.44 13.23 -5.24
N GLY A 49 -15.51 13.52 -5.99
CA GLY A 49 -16.14 14.84 -6.01
C GLY A 49 -15.26 15.92 -6.65
N LEU A 50 -14.32 15.53 -7.51
CA LEU A 50 -13.47 16.45 -8.27
C LEU A 50 -14.11 16.77 -9.62
N THR A 51 -13.67 17.86 -10.26
CA THR A 51 -14.06 18.19 -11.64
C THR A 51 -13.62 17.05 -12.58
N SER A 52 -14.56 16.40 -13.25
CA SER A 52 -14.33 15.23 -14.10
C SER A 52 -13.90 15.63 -15.50
N ASP A 53 -12.77 16.33 -15.62
CA ASP A 53 -12.22 16.82 -16.88
C ASP A 53 -11.26 15.84 -17.57
N GLY A 54 -10.84 14.77 -16.85
CA GLY A 54 -9.89 13.78 -17.35
C GLY A 54 -8.44 14.26 -17.35
N LYS A 55 -8.16 15.40 -16.73
CA LYS A 55 -6.81 15.97 -16.60
C LYS A 55 -6.31 15.77 -15.17
N VAL A 56 -5.01 15.58 -15.00
CA VAL A 56 -4.41 15.39 -13.67
C VAL A 56 -3.54 16.60 -13.34
N GLY A 57 -4.16 17.60 -12.76
CA GLY A 57 -3.50 18.72 -12.10
C GLY A 57 -3.19 18.42 -10.64
N ASP A 58 -2.67 19.41 -9.90
CA ASP A 58 -2.23 19.23 -8.52
C ASP A 58 -3.36 18.75 -7.59
N GLY A 59 -4.61 19.20 -7.79
CA GLY A 59 -5.76 18.75 -7.00
C GLY A 59 -6.02 17.25 -7.15
N THR A 60 -6.08 16.76 -8.40
CA THR A 60 -6.28 15.33 -8.68
C THR A 60 -5.10 14.50 -8.20
N TRP A 61 -3.87 14.98 -8.42
CA TRP A 61 -2.66 14.27 -8.00
C TRP A 61 -2.53 14.16 -6.49
N ASN A 62 -2.78 15.23 -5.75
CA ASN A 62 -2.73 15.24 -4.29
C ASN A 62 -3.82 14.33 -3.69
N LYS A 63 -5.02 14.33 -4.27
CA LYS A 63 -6.09 13.42 -3.85
C LYS A 63 -5.71 11.96 -4.09
N LEU A 64 -5.13 11.65 -5.25
CA LEU A 64 -4.65 10.29 -5.56
C LEU A 64 -3.59 9.85 -4.55
N LYS A 65 -2.61 10.68 -4.25
CA LYS A 65 -1.60 10.41 -3.23
C LYS A 65 -2.22 10.10 -1.86
N SER A 66 -3.17 10.94 -1.43
CA SER A 66 -3.83 10.74 -0.13
C SER A 66 -4.60 9.42 -0.07
N ASP A 67 -5.17 8.97 -1.18
CA ASP A 67 -5.90 7.69 -1.26
C ASP A 67 -4.96 6.47 -1.33
N ILE A 68 -3.71 6.62 -1.80
CA ILE A 68 -2.70 5.55 -1.85
C ILE A 68 -1.98 5.36 -0.50
N ILE A 69 -1.82 6.41 0.32
CA ILE A 69 -1.14 6.34 1.62
C ILE A 69 -1.66 5.20 2.52
N PRO A 70 -2.99 4.98 2.70
CA PRO A 70 -3.49 3.87 3.50
C PRO A 70 -3.06 2.49 2.98
N LEU A 71 -3.02 2.31 1.65
CA LEU A 71 -2.57 1.05 1.05
C LEU A 71 -1.07 0.82 1.29
N GLN A 72 -0.22 1.84 1.09
CA GLN A 72 1.20 1.77 1.40
C GLN A 72 1.43 1.43 2.88
N THR A 73 0.67 2.07 3.78
CA THR A 73 0.74 1.82 5.22
C THR A 73 0.38 0.37 5.54
N SER A 74 -0.73 -0.13 5.01
CA SER A 74 -1.17 -1.50 5.24
C SER A 74 -0.18 -2.53 4.69
N LEU A 75 0.32 -2.32 3.46
CA LEU A 75 1.34 -3.18 2.85
C LEU A 75 2.65 -3.16 3.65
N LYS A 76 3.05 -2.00 4.17
CA LYS A 76 4.24 -1.87 5.02
C LYS A 76 4.08 -2.60 6.34
N ASN A 77 2.92 -2.46 6.99
CA ASN A 77 2.60 -3.17 8.24
C ASN A 77 2.57 -4.69 8.06
N LYS A 78 2.18 -5.16 6.88
CA LYS A 78 2.21 -6.58 6.51
C LYS A 78 3.58 -7.08 6.03
N GLY A 79 4.60 -6.19 5.94
CA GLY A 79 5.96 -6.54 5.52
C GLY A 79 6.16 -6.68 4.01
N TYR A 80 5.18 -6.29 3.18
CA TYR A 80 5.28 -6.36 1.73
C TYR A 80 5.90 -5.12 1.10
N TYR A 81 5.87 -3.99 1.79
CA TYR A 81 6.40 -2.73 1.30
C TYR A 81 7.44 -2.16 2.26
N SER A 82 8.63 -1.85 1.76
CA SER A 82 9.73 -1.28 2.55
C SER A 82 10.04 0.19 2.22
N GLY A 83 9.38 0.73 1.18
CA GLY A 83 9.60 2.09 0.72
C GLY A 83 9.01 3.17 1.63
N THR A 84 9.12 4.42 1.17
CA THR A 84 8.54 5.60 1.83
C THR A 84 7.03 5.62 1.63
N ILE A 85 6.28 5.98 2.67
CA ILE A 85 4.83 6.22 2.58
C ILE A 85 4.65 7.66 2.10
N ASP A 86 4.63 7.85 0.78
CA ASP A 86 4.58 9.15 0.10
C ASP A 86 3.32 9.35 -0.77
N GLY A 87 2.49 8.31 -0.86
CA GLY A 87 1.31 8.28 -1.70
C GLY A 87 1.59 8.09 -3.19
N VAL A 88 2.85 7.91 -3.60
CA VAL A 88 3.19 7.67 -5.00
C VAL A 88 3.13 6.17 -5.29
N ALA A 89 2.24 5.77 -6.20
CA ALA A 89 2.11 4.39 -6.64
C ALA A 89 3.22 4.00 -7.65
N GLY A 90 4.46 4.07 -7.21
CA GLY A 90 5.61 3.61 -8.01
C GLY A 90 5.62 2.09 -8.20
N ASP A 91 6.58 1.58 -8.98
CA ASP A 91 6.72 0.14 -9.25
C ASP A 91 6.82 -0.69 -7.95
N ALA A 92 7.55 -0.19 -6.94
CA ALA A 92 7.69 -0.87 -5.66
C ALA A 92 6.35 -1.02 -4.91
N THR A 93 5.52 0.03 -4.89
CA THR A 93 4.19 -0.01 -4.26
C THR A 93 3.25 -0.97 -5.00
N TYR A 94 3.23 -0.88 -6.33
CA TYR A 94 2.38 -1.73 -7.16
C TYR A 94 2.76 -3.22 -7.02
N ASN A 95 4.06 -3.53 -7.12
CA ASN A 95 4.57 -4.90 -6.99
C ASN A 95 4.33 -5.47 -5.59
N ALA A 96 4.41 -4.63 -4.54
CA ALA A 96 4.07 -5.03 -3.18
C ALA A 96 2.61 -5.49 -3.05
N LEU A 97 1.66 -4.77 -3.69
CA LEU A 97 0.25 -5.17 -3.71
C LEU A 97 0.04 -6.48 -4.48
N VAL A 98 0.63 -6.61 -5.68
CA VAL A 98 0.53 -7.82 -6.50
C VAL A 98 1.10 -9.02 -5.75
N LYS A 99 2.27 -8.86 -5.11
CA LYS A 99 2.88 -9.91 -4.28
C LYS A 99 1.99 -10.28 -3.09
N PHE A 100 1.46 -9.27 -2.38
CA PHE A 100 0.53 -9.52 -1.27
C PHE A 100 -0.68 -10.34 -1.73
N GLN A 101 -1.29 -9.98 -2.86
CA GLN A 101 -2.42 -10.71 -3.42
C GLN A 101 -2.05 -12.17 -3.73
N SER A 102 -0.95 -12.40 -4.43
CA SER A 102 -0.46 -13.73 -4.77
C SER A 102 -0.22 -14.59 -3.52
N ASP A 103 0.51 -14.06 -2.54
CA ASP A 103 0.88 -14.79 -1.32
C ASP A 103 -0.36 -15.12 -0.42
N ASN A 104 -1.45 -14.37 -0.60
CA ASN A 104 -2.70 -14.58 0.16
C ASN A 104 -3.79 -15.31 -0.63
N GLY A 105 -3.47 -15.92 -1.77
CA GLY A 105 -4.40 -16.69 -2.61
C GLY A 105 -5.48 -15.82 -3.27
N LEU A 106 -5.22 -14.53 -3.48
CA LEU A 106 -6.10 -13.60 -4.18
C LEU A 106 -5.69 -13.49 -5.65
N THR A 107 -6.60 -12.99 -6.49
CA THR A 107 -6.24 -12.62 -7.87
C THR A 107 -5.20 -11.51 -7.84
N ALA A 108 -4.01 -11.78 -8.36
CA ALA A 108 -2.88 -10.84 -8.38
C ALA A 108 -3.01 -9.83 -9.53
N ASP A 109 -4.08 -9.05 -9.52
CA ASP A 109 -4.45 -8.10 -10.58
C ASP A 109 -3.99 -6.66 -10.31
N GLY A 110 -3.43 -6.41 -9.13
CA GLY A 110 -2.99 -5.09 -8.68
C GLY A 110 -4.14 -4.14 -8.35
N MET A 111 -5.36 -4.66 -8.11
CA MET A 111 -6.51 -3.87 -7.69
C MET A 111 -6.87 -4.19 -6.23
N ALA A 112 -6.89 -3.17 -5.37
CA ALA A 112 -7.28 -3.33 -3.97
C ALA A 112 -8.81 -3.34 -3.83
N GLY A 113 -9.45 -4.36 -4.40
CA GLY A 113 -10.87 -4.63 -4.21
C GLY A 113 -11.18 -5.12 -2.80
N GLN A 114 -12.49 -5.34 -2.49
CA GLN A 114 -12.95 -5.66 -1.13
C GLN A 114 -12.19 -6.83 -0.52
N SER A 115 -12.04 -7.95 -1.23
CA SER A 115 -11.31 -9.13 -0.73
C SER A 115 -9.85 -8.83 -0.39
N THR A 116 -9.19 -7.96 -1.16
CA THR A 116 -7.81 -7.52 -0.89
C THR A 116 -7.75 -6.62 0.34
N LEU A 117 -8.68 -5.67 0.46
CA LEU A 117 -8.77 -4.79 1.61
C LEU A 117 -9.09 -5.56 2.90
N ASP A 118 -10.01 -6.49 2.85
CA ASP A 118 -10.33 -7.37 4.00
C ASP A 118 -9.09 -8.11 4.48
N LYS A 119 -8.31 -8.71 3.56
CA LYS A 119 -7.05 -9.38 3.89
C LYS A 119 -5.98 -8.43 4.40
N LEU A 120 -5.87 -7.22 3.85
CA LEU A 120 -4.93 -6.19 4.34
C LEU A 120 -5.28 -5.73 5.76
N HIS A 121 -6.57 -5.61 6.06
CA HIS A 121 -7.06 -5.11 7.35
C HIS A 121 -7.30 -6.22 8.38
N THR A 122 -7.31 -7.51 8.00
CA THR A 122 -7.32 -8.58 9.00
C THR A 122 -6.08 -8.41 9.89
N THR A 123 -6.29 -8.05 11.13
CA THR A 123 -5.33 -8.32 12.18
C THR A 123 -5.06 -9.83 12.16
N ASP A 124 -3.81 -10.21 12.26
CA ASP A 124 -3.44 -11.63 12.37
C ASP A 124 -4.06 -12.17 13.66
N THR A 125 -5.31 -12.67 13.56
CA THR A 125 -6.05 -13.23 14.70
C THR A 125 -5.39 -14.50 15.23
N ASN A 126 -4.41 -15.05 14.48
CA ASN A 126 -3.53 -16.12 14.92
C ASN A 126 -2.31 -15.59 15.70
N LYS A 127 -2.19 -14.28 15.89
CA LYS A 127 -1.12 -13.77 16.74
C LYS A 127 -1.47 -14.13 18.19
N PRO A 128 -0.67 -14.98 18.84
CA PRO A 128 -0.99 -15.39 20.20
C PRO A 128 -0.99 -14.20 21.13
N ILE A 129 -1.82 -14.23 22.17
CA ILE A 129 -1.67 -13.30 23.30
C ILE A 129 -0.33 -13.62 23.93
N LEU A 130 0.59 -12.65 23.89
CA LEU A 130 1.90 -12.79 24.52
C LEU A 130 1.76 -12.46 25.99
N GLN A 131 2.25 -13.38 26.83
CA GLN A 131 2.27 -13.25 28.29
C GLN A 131 3.61 -13.75 28.80
N LEU A 132 3.86 -13.53 30.06
CA LEU A 132 5.04 -14.06 30.75
C LEU A 132 5.24 -15.54 30.42
N GLY A 133 6.47 -15.91 30.01
CA GLY A 133 6.81 -17.26 29.56
C GLY A 133 6.50 -17.55 28.07
N SER A 134 5.86 -16.64 27.34
CA SER A 134 5.72 -16.81 25.88
C SER A 134 7.07 -16.78 25.19
N THR A 135 7.24 -17.62 24.14
CA THR A 135 8.49 -17.70 23.39
C THR A 135 8.27 -17.68 21.89
N GLY A 136 9.32 -17.34 21.13
CA GLY A 136 9.40 -17.50 19.68
C GLY A 136 9.18 -16.21 18.89
N LYS A 137 8.87 -16.36 17.58
CA LYS A 137 8.91 -15.26 16.59
C LYS A 137 8.09 -14.02 16.95
N TYR A 138 6.93 -14.19 17.58
CA TYR A 138 6.06 -13.08 17.94
C TYR A 138 6.59 -12.28 19.13
N VAL A 139 7.32 -12.94 20.03
CA VAL A 139 8.05 -12.29 21.13
C VAL A 139 9.21 -11.48 20.55
N ILE A 140 10.02 -12.07 19.67
CA ILE A 140 11.11 -11.37 18.97
C ILE A 140 10.58 -10.14 18.24
N GLU A 141 9.44 -10.26 17.54
CA GLU A 141 8.82 -9.14 16.82
C GLU A 141 8.42 -8.00 17.77
N LEU A 142 7.83 -8.33 18.91
CA LEU A 142 7.44 -7.36 19.94
C LEU A 142 8.68 -6.68 20.53
N GLN A 143 9.66 -7.46 21.01
CA GLN A 143 10.91 -6.96 21.59
C GLN A 143 11.66 -6.06 20.61
N THR A 144 11.78 -6.46 19.33
CA THR A 144 12.41 -5.64 18.30
C THR A 144 11.71 -4.28 18.13
N LYS A 145 10.37 -4.25 18.17
CA LYS A 145 9.60 -3.00 18.09
C LYS A 145 9.80 -2.13 19.32
N LEU A 146 9.80 -2.73 20.51
CA LEU A 146 10.03 -2.01 21.76
C LEU A 146 11.43 -1.37 21.80
N ILE A 147 12.45 -2.12 21.41
CA ILE A 147 13.84 -1.61 21.33
C ILE A 147 13.93 -0.43 20.36
N LYS A 148 13.28 -0.51 19.18
CA LYS A 148 13.21 0.61 18.23
C LYS A 148 12.52 1.86 18.78
N LEU A 149 11.63 1.69 19.76
CA LEU A 149 10.95 2.77 20.45
C LEU A 149 11.72 3.26 21.70
N GLY A 150 12.91 2.69 21.97
CA GLY A 150 13.77 3.08 23.10
C GLY A 150 13.47 2.37 24.39
N TYR A 151 12.65 1.31 24.39
CA TYR A 151 12.41 0.48 25.58
C TYR A 151 13.44 -0.63 25.68
N SER A 152 13.90 -0.95 26.90
CA SER A 152 14.73 -2.13 27.16
C SER A 152 13.88 -3.40 27.12
N CYS A 153 14.47 -4.49 26.65
CA CYS A 153 13.89 -5.83 26.69
C CYS A 153 14.87 -6.78 27.39
N GLY A 154 15.44 -6.34 28.53
CA GLY A 154 16.45 -7.08 29.28
C GLY A 154 17.84 -7.05 28.66
N ASP A 155 18.80 -7.74 29.29
CA ASP A 155 20.21 -7.76 28.89
C ASP A 155 20.43 -8.53 27.55
N THR A 156 19.55 -9.45 27.23
CA THR A 156 19.61 -10.28 26.01
C THR A 156 18.94 -9.64 24.80
N GLY A 157 18.20 -8.54 24.99
CA GLY A 157 17.52 -7.81 23.91
C GLY A 157 16.36 -8.60 23.32
N ALA A 158 16.31 -8.74 21.97
CA ALA A 158 15.24 -9.46 21.26
C ALA A 158 15.56 -10.96 21.16
N ASP A 159 15.57 -11.65 22.28
CA ASP A 159 15.93 -13.08 22.41
C ASP A 159 14.73 -14.04 22.15
N GLY A 160 13.54 -13.51 22.05
CA GLY A 160 12.33 -14.29 21.81
C GLY A 160 11.75 -14.95 23.07
N VAL A 161 12.13 -14.50 24.26
CA VAL A 161 11.57 -14.94 25.54
C VAL A 161 10.88 -13.76 26.22
N PHE A 162 9.60 -13.90 26.55
CA PHE A 162 8.85 -12.91 27.30
C PHE A 162 9.10 -13.16 28.80
N GLY A 163 10.18 -12.57 29.29
CA GLY A 163 10.69 -12.78 30.66
C GLY A 163 10.18 -11.75 31.68
N ASP A 164 10.70 -11.85 32.89
CA ASP A 164 10.38 -11.02 34.07
C ASP A 164 11.33 -9.81 34.25
N ASP A 165 12.18 -9.48 33.28
CA ASP A 165 13.24 -8.46 33.39
C ASP A 165 12.70 -7.03 33.38
#